data_89dca11de3c37bc313cd8a3c06f2ce7b
#
_entry.id   89dca11de3c37bc313cd8a3c06f2ce7b
#
_cell.length_a   1.000
_cell.length_b   1.000
_cell.length_c   1.000
_cell.angle_alpha   90.00
_cell.angle_beta   90.00
_cell.angle_gamma   90.00
#
_symmetry.space_group_name_H-M   'P 1'
#
loop_
_entity.id
_entity.type
_entity.pdbx_description
1 polymer ?
#
loop_
_entity_poly.entity_id
_entity_poly.type
_entity_poly.pdbx_seq_one_letter_code
_entity_poly.pdbx_strand_id
1 'polypeptide(L)'
;MLIALPSIASAQIDEDQTGAWYMYLWNTTLTDSQFGFQGDIQHRNYDIASDLEQLLVRGGLTWSPEGSKNKYTLGYANITSGTFGSSSNTTEENRTYQEAAIPARYGEKLFVSHRLRLEQRWVENQDYRNRFRYFLNLNYPLNKSDLGKGSVYVSFYNEIFINLESDIGNNRTVDAFDRNRAYLALGYSLTDKVRLQFGYMQQKTKNVNKGQLQFNLFHSF
;
A
#
# COMPACT_ATOMS: atom_id res chain seq x y z
N MET A 1 -29.46 -34.37 26.20
CA MET A 1 -28.46 -33.37 26.60
C MET A 1 -27.91 -32.76 25.31
N LEU A 2 -28.45 -31.60 24.90
CA LEU A 2 -27.98 -30.88 23.70
C LEU A 2 -26.70 -30.11 24.12
N ILE A 3 -25.57 -30.47 23.54
CA ILE A 3 -24.33 -29.72 23.68
C ILE A 3 -24.45 -28.58 22.67
N ALA A 4 -24.71 -27.36 23.16
CA ALA A 4 -24.58 -26.15 22.37
C ALA A 4 -23.08 -25.91 22.07
N LEU A 5 -22.68 -26.09 20.81
CA LEU A 5 -21.36 -25.67 20.37
C LEU A 5 -21.33 -24.14 20.41
N PRO A 6 -20.32 -23.51 21.01
CA PRO A 6 -20.17 -22.08 20.95
C PRO A 6 -19.92 -21.68 19.50
N SER A 7 -20.83 -20.91 18.92
CA SER A 7 -20.58 -20.20 17.66
C SER A 7 -19.44 -19.20 17.93
N ILE A 8 -18.27 -19.44 17.36
CA ILE A 8 -17.21 -18.44 17.29
C ILE A 8 -17.74 -17.37 16.31
N ALA A 9 -18.37 -16.35 16.84
CA ALA A 9 -18.67 -15.16 16.06
C ALA A 9 -17.34 -14.49 15.77
N SER A 10 -16.82 -14.66 14.54
CA SER A 10 -15.75 -13.80 14.06
C SER A 10 -16.34 -12.39 13.99
N ALA A 11 -15.76 -11.42 14.68
CA ALA A 11 -16.18 -10.04 14.61
C ALA A 11 -16.14 -9.59 13.14
N GLN A 12 -17.29 -9.22 12.59
CA GLN A 12 -17.39 -8.70 11.24
C GLN A 12 -16.76 -7.32 11.23
N ILE A 13 -15.91 -7.02 10.23
CA ILE A 13 -15.32 -5.69 10.06
C ILE A 13 -16.47 -4.68 9.94
N ASP A 14 -16.43 -3.66 10.80
CA ASP A 14 -17.37 -2.54 10.76
C ASP A 14 -17.02 -1.63 9.57
N GLU A 15 -17.87 -1.62 8.54
CA GLU A 15 -17.68 -0.81 7.34
C GLU A 15 -17.89 0.69 7.59
N ASP A 16 -18.71 1.04 8.60
CA ASP A 16 -19.02 2.43 8.97
C ASP A 16 -17.87 3.04 9.81
N GLN A 17 -17.05 2.21 10.44
CA GLN A 17 -15.91 2.67 11.21
C GLN A 17 -14.76 3.08 10.28
N THR A 18 -14.40 4.37 10.29
CA THR A 18 -13.23 4.86 9.53
C THR A 18 -11.94 4.47 10.23
N GLY A 19 -11.05 3.79 9.51
CA GLY A 19 -9.71 3.47 10.00
C GLY A 19 -8.67 4.54 9.67
N ALA A 20 -7.45 4.37 10.18
CA ALA A 20 -6.35 5.26 9.85
C ALA A 20 -5.04 4.52 9.55
N TRP A 21 -4.32 5.01 8.55
CA TRP A 21 -3.02 4.51 8.13
C TRP A 21 -1.97 5.60 8.29
N TYR A 22 -0.93 5.30 9.03
CA TYR A 22 0.24 6.13 9.23
C TYR A 22 1.40 5.52 8.47
N MET A 23 1.93 6.24 7.46
CA MET A 23 2.89 5.68 6.53
C MET A 23 4.11 6.58 6.40
N TYR A 24 5.28 6.01 6.62
CA TYR A 24 6.57 6.58 6.28
C TYR A 24 7.15 5.86 5.08
N LEU A 25 7.34 6.58 3.97
CA LEU A 25 7.87 6.05 2.73
C LEU A 25 9.19 6.75 2.42
N TRP A 26 10.22 5.99 2.12
CA TRP A 26 11.53 6.55 1.86
C TRP A 26 12.17 5.95 0.60
N ASN A 27 13.07 6.72 -0.01
CA ASN A 27 13.92 6.26 -1.09
C ASN A 27 15.26 6.98 -1.05
N THR A 28 16.28 6.33 -1.58
CA THR A 28 17.60 6.91 -1.79
C THR A 28 18.21 6.36 -3.07
N THR A 29 19.05 7.16 -3.73
CA THR A 29 19.89 6.73 -4.85
C THR A 29 21.34 6.80 -4.39
N LEU A 30 22.10 5.75 -4.65
CA LEU A 30 23.53 5.75 -4.35
C LEU A 30 24.25 6.75 -5.27
N THR A 31 25.19 7.50 -4.72
CA THR A 31 25.95 8.52 -5.46
C THR A 31 26.61 7.90 -6.70
N ASP A 32 26.46 8.57 -7.84
CA ASP A 32 26.99 8.15 -9.15
C ASP A 32 26.62 6.73 -9.58
N SER A 33 25.42 6.26 -9.17
CA SER A 33 24.94 4.91 -9.42
C SER A 33 23.52 4.91 -9.97
N GLN A 34 23.22 3.91 -10.79
CA GLN A 34 21.86 3.57 -11.21
C GLN A 34 21.08 2.81 -10.11
N PHE A 35 21.76 2.42 -9.02
CA PHE A 35 21.18 1.66 -7.93
C PHE A 35 20.81 2.56 -6.75
N GLY A 36 19.87 2.09 -5.97
CA GLY A 36 19.41 2.74 -4.76
C GLY A 36 18.59 1.78 -3.90
N PHE A 37 17.95 2.34 -2.89
CA PHE A 37 17.05 1.60 -2.01
C PHE A 37 15.75 2.37 -1.84
N GLN A 38 14.68 1.65 -1.61
CA GLN A 38 13.40 2.24 -1.18
C GLN A 38 12.72 1.34 -0.18
N GLY A 39 11.86 1.92 0.63
CA GLY A 39 11.09 1.16 1.59
C GLY A 39 9.97 1.98 2.21
N ASP A 40 9.22 1.32 3.06
CA ASP A 40 8.21 1.97 3.89
C ASP A 40 7.91 1.18 5.16
N ILE A 41 7.45 1.93 6.16
CA ILE A 41 6.85 1.41 7.38
C ILE A 41 5.44 1.95 7.43
N GLN A 42 4.46 1.08 7.62
CA GLN A 42 3.06 1.45 7.67
C GLN A 42 2.40 0.83 8.90
N HIS A 43 1.85 1.68 9.75
CA HIS A 43 0.99 1.30 10.84
C HIS A 43 -0.45 1.62 10.45
N ARG A 44 -1.28 0.60 10.35
CA ARG A 44 -2.66 0.68 9.90
C ARG A 44 -3.57 0.21 11.01
N ASN A 45 -4.62 0.94 11.27
CA ASN A 45 -5.61 0.61 12.29
C ASN A 45 -6.98 0.45 11.66
N TYR A 46 -7.79 -0.41 12.25
CA TYR A 46 -9.21 -0.54 11.91
C TYR A 46 -10.01 0.69 12.36
N ASP A 47 -9.53 1.39 13.38
CA ASP A 47 -10.01 2.70 13.85
C ASP A 47 -8.94 3.80 13.62
N ILE A 48 -9.06 4.94 14.32
CA ILE A 48 -8.11 6.05 14.17
C ILE A 48 -6.76 5.77 14.86
N ALA A 49 -6.73 5.03 16.00
CA ALA A 49 -5.53 5.02 16.85
C ALA A 49 -5.16 3.69 17.50
N SER A 50 -6.04 2.72 17.61
CA SER A 50 -5.86 1.58 18.51
C SER A 50 -5.91 0.21 17.85
N ASP A 51 -6.97 -0.17 17.21
CA ASP A 51 -7.22 -1.54 16.72
C ASP A 51 -6.35 -1.86 15.50
N LEU A 52 -5.26 -2.61 15.71
CA LEU A 52 -4.26 -2.90 14.67
C LEU A 52 -4.87 -3.68 13.50
N GLU A 53 -4.92 -3.06 12.31
CA GLU A 53 -5.22 -3.74 11.05
C GLU A 53 -3.95 -4.41 10.49
N GLN A 54 -2.87 -3.63 10.31
CA GLN A 54 -1.59 -4.16 9.81
C GLN A 54 -0.41 -3.29 10.26
N LEU A 55 0.65 -3.95 10.71
CA LEU A 55 2.00 -3.39 10.70
C LEU A 55 2.74 -3.96 9.49
N LEU A 56 3.24 -3.09 8.62
CA LEU A 56 3.91 -3.49 7.39
C LEU A 56 5.26 -2.80 7.30
N VAL A 57 6.32 -3.59 7.10
CA VAL A 57 7.68 -3.12 6.88
C VAL A 57 8.17 -3.66 5.55
N ARG A 58 8.62 -2.77 4.65
CA ARG A 58 9.15 -3.13 3.34
C ARG A 58 10.48 -2.47 3.05
N GLY A 59 11.33 -3.19 2.32
CA GLY A 59 12.54 -2.63 1.73
C GLY A 59 12.89 -3.32 0.42
N GLY A 60 13.63 -2.65 -0.45
CA GLY A 60 14.06 -3.22 -1.72
C GLY A 60 15.20 -2.45 -2.35
N LEU A 61 16.00 -3.19 -3.11
CA LEU A 61 17.02 -2.66 -4.00
C LEU A 61 16.33 -2.10 -5.25
N THR A 62 16.71 -0.89 -5.65
CA THR A 62 16.17 -0.25 -6.86
C THR A 62 17.25 -0.13 -7.92
N TRP A 63 16.82 -0.19 -9.17
CA TRP A 63 17.64 0.07 -10.35
C TRP A 63 16.90 1.00 -11.30
N SER A 64 17.56 2.10 -11.68
CA SER A 64 17.07 3.08 -12.64
C SER A 64 18.03 3.12 -13.82
N PRO A 65 17.68 2.53 -14.99
CA PRO A 65 18.56 2.51 -16.15
C PRO A 65 18.93 3.91 -16.62
N GLU A 66 20.15 4.08 -17.09
CA GLU A 66 20.60 5.34 -17.66
C GLU A 66 19.71 5.78 -18.83
N GLY A 67 19.41 7.07 -18.89
CA GLY A 67 18.52 7.65 -19.91
C GLY A 67 17.03 7.32 -19.72
N SER A 68 16.68 6.52 -18.73
CA SER A 68 15.29 6.16 -18.41
C SER A 68 14.82 6.85 -17.13
N LYS A 69 13.52 7.18 -17.10
CA LYS A 69 12.85 7.60 -15.85
C LYS A 69 12.25 6.42 -15.09
N ASN A 70 12.27 5.23 -15.66
CA ASN A 70 11.70 4.04 -15.05
C ASN A 70 12.58 3.57 -13.88
N LYS A 71 11.93 3.01 -12.87
CA LYS A 71 12.61 2.42 -11.71
C LYS A 71 12.09 1.00 -11.49
N TYR A 72 13.01 0.07 -11.39
CA TYR A 72 12.74 -1.33 -11.08
C TYR A 72 13.15 -1.63 -9.66
N THR A 73 12.40 -2.48 -8.97
CA THR A 73 12.68 -2.84 -7.58
C THR A 73 12.54 -4.34 -7.37
N LEU A 74 13.53 -4.92 -6.71
CA LEU A 74 13.42 -6.24 -6.10
C LEU A 74 13.37 -6.04 -4.59
N GLY A 75 12.29 -6.49 -3.95
CA GLY A 75 12.06 -6.16 -2.56
C GLY A 75 11.48 -7.30 -1.74
N TYR A 76 11.49 -7.06 -0.44
CA TYR A 76 10.91 -7.93 0.57
C TYR A 76 10.01 -7.12 1.51
N ALA A 77 8.97 -7.78 2.03
CA ALA A 77 8.05 -7.22 3.01
C ALA A 77 7.70 -8.25 4.07
N ASN A 78 7.63 -7.79 5.31
CA ASN A 78 7.01 -8.51 6.42
C ASN A 78 5.75 -7.75 6.84
N ILE A 79 4.66 -8.48 7.05
CA ILE A 79 3.37 -7.93 7.41
C ILE A 79 2.80 -8.72 8.58
N THR A 80 2.53 -8.02 9.67
CA THR A 80 1.74 -8.55 10.79
C THR A 80 0.33 -7.98 10.66
N SER A 81 -0.68 -8.83 10.54
CA SER A 81 -2.09 -8.45 10.46
C SER A 81 -2.80 -8.80 11.76
N GLY A 82 -3.46 -7.81 12.37
CA GLY A 82 -4.29 -8.01 13.55
C GLY A 82 -5.71 -8.46 13.17
N THR A 83 -6.40 -9.02 14.14
CA THR A 83 -7.81 -9.40 14.05
C THR A 83 -8.66 -8.21 14.52
N PHE A 84 -9.70 -7.85 13.76
CA PHE A 84 -10.62 -6.76 14.12
C PHE A 84 -11.25 -6.96 15.52
N GLY A 85 -11.27 -5.90 16.31
CA GLY A 85 -11.87 -5.86 17.64
C GLY A 85 -10.85 -6.15 18.77
N SER A 86 -11.31 -6.60 19.92
CA SER A 86 -10.51 -6.75 21.13
C SER A 86 -9.52 -7.94 21.12
N SER A 87 -9.44 -8.70 20.03
CA SER A 87 -8.53 -9.84 19.92
C SER A 87 -7.09 -9.37 19.74
N SER A 88 -6.15 -9.98 20.46
CA SER A 88 -4.70 -9.78 20.27
C SER A 88 -4.07 -10.75 19.27
N ASN A 89 -4.87 -11.60 18.61
CA ASN A 89 -4.36 -12.56 17.63
C ASN A 89 -3.85 -11.84 16.38
N THR A 90 -2.70 -12.28 15.91
CA THR A 90 -2.08 -11.77 14.68
C THR A 90 -1.82 -12.91 13.69
N THR A 91 -1.66 -12.55 12.45
CA THR A 91 -1.25 -13.44 11.35
C THR A 91 -0.05 -12.82 10.65
N GLU A 92 0.99 -13.61 10.42
CA GLU A 92 2.20 -13.16 9.75
C GLU A 92 2.16 -13.46 8.24
N GLU A 93 2.72 -12.56 7.47
CA GLU A 93 2.91 -12.73 6.04
C GLU A 93 4.27 -12.21 5.60
N ASN A 94 4.99 -13.02 4.84
CA ASN A 94 6.22 -12.64 4.17
C ASN A 94 5.96 -12.52 2.67
N ARG A 95 6.59 -11.53 2.03
CA ARG A 95 6.52 -11.33 0.57
C ARG A 95 7.87 -11.03 0.00
N THR A 96 8.15 -11.58 -1.17
CA THR A 96 9.09 -10.97 -2.12
C THR A 96 8.29 -10.29 -3.22
N TYR A 97 8.87 -9.29 -3.88
CA TYR A 97 8.19 -8.63 -4.97
C TYR A 97 9.13 -8.05 -6.01
N GLN A 98 8.68 -8.05 -7.25
CA GLN A 98 9.26 -7.32 -8.36
C GLN A 98 8.32 -6.18 -8.72
N GLU A 99 8.89 -5.00 -8.93
CA GLU A 99 8.12 -3.81 -9.23
C GLU A 99 8.76 -3.01 -10.36
N ALA A 100 7.92 -2.45 -11.23
CA ALA A 100 8.30 -1.45 -12.21
C ALA A 100 7.47 -0.19 -11.97
N ALA A 101 8.14 0.93 -11.68
CA ALA A 101 7.55 2.27 -11.61
C ALA A 101 7.89 3.04 -12.89
N ILE A 102 6.85 3.54 -13.57
CA ILE A 102 6.92 4.19 -14.87
C ILE A 102 6.32 5.59 -14.70
N PRO A 103 7.15 6.62 -14.43
CA PRO A 103 6.67 7.99 -14.32
C PRO A 103 6.44 8.60 -15.71
N ALA A 104 5.39 9.39 -15.81
CA ALA A 104 5.05 10.18 -16.99
C ALA A 104 4.64 11.59 -16.55
N ARG A 105 4.63 12.53 -17.50
CA ARG A 105 4.14 13.88 -17.28
C ARG A 105 3.28 14.28 -18.47
N TYR A 106 2.07 14.75 -18.21
CA TYR A 106 1.15 15.22 -19.25
C TYR A 106 0.95 16.73 -19.09
N GLY A 107 1.24 17.46 -20.17
CA GLY A 107 1.29 18.91 -20.12
C GLY A 107 2.31 19.41 -19.09
N GLU A 108 2.06 20.58 -18.51
CA GLU A 108 3.00 21.24 -17.61
C GLU A 108 2.87 20.80 -16.14
N LYS A 109 1.70 20.27 -15.74
CA LYS A 109 1.38 20.09 -14.32
C LYS A 109 0.94 18.69 -13.91
N LEU A 110 0.50 17.84 -14.83
CA LEU A 110 0.01 16.53 -14.44
C LEU A 110 1.16 15.52 -14.36
N PHE A 111 1.53 15.15 -13.15
CA PHE A 111 2.50 14.10 -12.86
C PHE A 111 1.76 12.78 -12.68
N VAL A 112 2.11 11.80 -13.50
CA VAL A 112 1.50 10.46 -13.51
C VAL A 112 2.56 9.45 -13.18
N SER A 113 2.20 8.42 -12.42
CA SER A 113 3.06 7.26 -12.19
C SER A 113 2.25 5.99 -12.30
N HIS A 114 2.68 5.11 -13.17
CA HIS A 114 2.19 3.73 -13.23
C HIS A 114 3.14 2.85 -12.43
N ARG A 115 2.58 1.88 -11.69
CA ARG A 115 3.37 0.89 -10.98
C ARG A 115 2.76 -0.49 -11.20
N LEU A 116 3.56 -1.39 -11.73
CA LEU A 116 3.25 -2.80 -11.87
C LEU A 116 4.03 -3.55 -10.79
N ARG A 117 3.39 -4.46 -10.07
CA ARG A 117 4.06 -5.27 -9.06
C ARG A 117 3.54 -6.70 -9.10
N LEU A 118 4.48 -7.63 -9.08
CA LEU A 118 4.23 -9.04 -8.84
C LEU A 118 4.73 -9.39 -7.43
N GLU A 119 3.90 -9.98 -6.62
CA GLU A 119 4.21 -10.39 -5.24
C GLU A 119 4.13 -11.90 -5.12
N GLN A 120 5.16 -12.51 -4.54
CA GLN A 120 5.16 -13.87 -4.03
C GLN A 120 4.83 -13.80 -2.54
N ARG A 121 3.81 -14.54 -2.11
CA ARG A 121 3.23 -14.40 -0.78
C ARG A 121 3.26 -15.71 0.00
N TRP A 122 3.80 -15.66 1.21
CA TRP A 122 3.77 -16.71 2.21
C TRP A 122 2.98 -16.20 3.41
N VAL A 123 1.72 -16.56 3.47
CA VAL A 123 0.82 -16.20 4.57
C VAL A 123 0.73 -17.36 5.52
N GLU A 124 0.81 -17.09 6.80
CA GLU A 124 0.70 -18.11 7.85
C GLU A 124 -0.57 -18.95 7.67
N ASN A 125 -0.43 -20.27 7.79
CA ASN A 125 -1.51 -21.26 7.59
C ASN A 125 -2.21 -21.20 6.21
N GLN A 126 -1.51 -20.74 5.17
CA GLN A 126 -1.98 -20.74 3.79
C GLN A 126 -0.87 -21.21 2.86
N ASP A 127 -1.27 -21.78 1.72
CA ASP A 127 -0.35 -22.14 0.67
C ASP A 127 0.23 -20.91 -0.01
N TYR A 128 1.42 -21.08 -0.58
CA TYR A 128 2.09 -20.08 -1.41
C TYR A 128 1.18 -19.61 -2.53
N ARG A 129 1.19 -18.29 -2.83
CA ARG A 129 0.49 -17.72 -3.96
C ARG A 129 1.13 -16.44 -4.49
N ASN A 130 0.83 -16.13 -5.73
CA ASN A 130 1.23 -14.90 -6.39
C ASN A 130 0.07 -13.91 -6.43
N ARG A 131 0.42 -12.61 -6.43
CA ARG A 131 -0.54 -11.54 -6.61
C ARG A 131 0.02 -10.46 -7.51
N PHE A 132 -0.74 -10.11 -8.54
CA PHE A 132 -0.44 -8.97 -9.40
C PHE A 132 -1.12 -7.72 -8.84
N ARG A 133 -0.41 -6.56 -8.97
CA ARG A 133 -0.95 -5.25 -8.58
C ARG A 133 -0.64 -4.23 -9.67
N TYR A 134 -1.64 -3.45 -10.00
CA TYR A 134 -1.47 -2.25 -10.81
C TYR A 134 -1.90 -1.03 -10.00
N PHE A 135 -1.05 -0.01 -9.98
CA PHE A 135 -1.25 1.24 -9.28
C PHE A 135 -1.06 2.41 -10.25
N LEU A 136 -2.05 3.28 -10.33
CA LEU A 136 -2.00 4.55 -11.04
C LEU A 136 -2.03 5.67 -10.02
N ASN A 137 -1.06 6.57 -10.07
CA ASN A 137 -1.01 7.76 -9.23
C ASN A 137 -0.94 9.04 -10.09
N LEU A 138 -1.73 10.01 -9.71
CA LEU A 138 -1.83 11.33 -10.34
C LEU A 138 -1.54 12.40 -9.29
N ASN A 139 -0.60 13.32 -9.57
CA ASN A 139 -0.36 14.48 -8.73
C ASN A 139 -0.49 15.74 -9.57
N TYR A 140 -1.26 16.71 -9.07
CA TYR A 140 -1.49 17.97 -9.74
C TYR A 140 -1.17 19.14 -8.82
N PRO A 141 -0.03 19.85 -9.02
CA PRO A 141 0.32 21.05 -8.27
C PRO A 141 -0.70 22.17 -8.49
N LEU A 142 -1.11 22.82 -7.41
CA LEU A 142 -2.10 23.89 -7.44
C LEU A 142 -1.44 25.27 -7.58
N ASN A 143 -0.32 25.51 -6.88
CA ASN A 143 0.33 26.81 -6.77
C ASN A 143 1.66 26.92 -7.53
N LYS A 144 2.14 25.82 -8.12
CA LYS A 144 3.39 25.75 -8.90
C LYS A 144 3.22 24.88 -10.14
N SER A 145 4.27 24.75 -10.97
CA SER A 145 4.33 23.81 -12.08
C SER A 145 5.09 22.51 -11.74
N ASP A 146 5.63 22.39 -10.53
CA ASP A 146 6.39 21.25 -10.05
C ASP A 146 5.93 20.80 -8.65
N LEU A 147 6.50 19.70 -8.16
CA LEU A 147 6.27 19.16 -6.82
C LEU A 147 7.41 19.50 -5.84
N GLY A 148 8.23 20.51 -6.14
CA GLY A 148 9.32 20.97 -5.30
C GLY A 148 8.85 21.72 -4.06
N LYS A 149 9.80 22.17 -3.24
CA LYS A 149 9.56 22.87 -1.97
C LYS A 149 8.46 23.94 -2.07
N GLY A 150 7.49 23.88 -1.14
CA GLY A 150 6.36 24.82 -1.07
C GLY A 150 5.21 24.52 -2.05
N SER A 151 5.26 23.40 -2.79
CA SER A 151 4.15 22.98 -3.64
C SER A 151 3.00 22.43 -2.78
N VAL A 152 1.81 22.97 -3.01
CA VAL A 152 0.52 22.39 -2.59
C VAL A 152 -0.04 21.65 -3.79
N TYR A 153 -0.46 20.40 -3.62
CA TYR A 153 -0.94 19.60 -4.73
C TYR A 153 -2.09 18.67 -4.33
N VAL A 154 -2.92 18.33 -5.30
CA VAL A 154 -3.91 17.25 -5.17
C VAL A 154 -3.25 15.97 -5.63
N SER A 155 -3.46 14.90 -4.88
CA SER A 155 -3.03 13.55 -5.21
C SER A 155 -4.24 12.64 -5.32
N PHE A 156 -4.28 11.86 -6.39
CA PHE A 156 -5.24 10.77 -6.57
C PHE A 156 -4.49 9.50 -6.89
N TYR A 157 -4.90 8.37 -6.28
CA TYR A 157 -4.47 7.08 -6.80
C TYR A 157 -5.61 6.07 -6.87
N ASN A 158 -5.46 5.13 -7.80
CA ASN A 158 -6.22 3.89 -7.83
C ASN A 158 -5.27 2.70 -7.87
N GLU A 159 -5.55 1.68 -7.09
CA GLU A 159 -4.78 0.44 -7.06
C GLU A 159 -5.70 -0.77 -7.10
N ILE A 160 -5.43 -1.67 -8.05
CA ILE A 160 -6.14 -2.95 -8.17
C ILE A 160 -5.21 -4.11 -7.82
N PHE A 161 -5.75 -5.12 -7.16
CA PHE A 161 -5.04 -6.30 -6.69
C PHE A 161 -5.72 -7.55 -7.24
N ILE A 162 -4.97 -8.42 -7.90
CA ILE A 162 -5.44 -9.64 -8.54
C ILE A 162 -4.63 -10.82 -8.02
N ASN A 163 -5.29 -11.78 -7.37
CA ASN A 163 -4.69 -13.06 -7.01
C ASN A 163 -4.54 -13.90 -8.28
N LEU A 164 -3.39 -14.52 -8.47
CA LEU A 164 -3.11 -15.37 -9.63
C LEU A 164 -3.48 -16.84 -9.37
N GLU A 165 -3.47 -17.25 -8.12
CA GLU A 165 -3.99 -18.53 -7.66
C GLU A 165 -5.17 -18.32 -6.73
N SER A 166 -6.17 -19.18 -6.84
CA SER A 166 -7.37 -19.16 -6.00
C SER A 166 -7.29 -20.10 -4.80
N ASP A 167 -6.59 -21.22 -4.91
CA ASP A 167 -6.39 -22.16 -3.82
C ASP A 167 -5.37 -21.60 -2.80
N ILE A 168 -5.72 -21.67 -1.53
CA ILE A 168 -4.87 -21.22 -0.41
C ILE A 168 -4.63 -22.31 0.63
N GLY A 169 -4.89 -23.58 0.24
CA GLY A 169 -4.72 -24.75 1.10
C GLY A 169 -5.86 -24.97 2.07
N ASN A 170 -5.91 -26.17 2.63
CA ASN A 170 -6.92 -26.61 3.61
C ASN A 170 -8.37 -26.46 3.09
N ASN A 171 -8.61 -26.76 1.81
CA ASN A 171 -9.91 -26.60 1.11
C ASN A 171 -10.48 -25.16 1.19
N ARG A 172 -9.61 -24.14 1.24
CA ARG A 172 -9.99 -22.73 1.24
C ARG A 172 -9.60 -22.08 -0.07
N THR A 173 -10.42 -21.16 -0.51
CA THR A 173 -10.16 -20.40 -1.75
C THR A 173 -10.30 -18.91 -1.54
N VAL A 174 -9.67 -18.14 -2.42
CA VAL A 174 -9.82 -16.69 -2.55
C VAL A 174 -10.27 -16.35 -3.98
N ASP A 175 -10.94 -15.21 -4.12
CA ASP A 175 -11.33 -14.71 -5.44
C ASP A 175 -10.09 -14.16 -6.19
N ALA A 176 -10.13 -14.19 -7.53
CA ALA A 176 -9.12 -13.55 -8.37
C ALA A 176 -9.06 -12.04 -8.08
N PHE A 177 -10.19 -11.35 -7.98
CA PHE A 177 -10.24 -9.98 -7.51
C PHE A 177 -10.05 -9.96 -5.99
N ASP A 178 -8.87 -9.47 -5.52
CA ASP A 178 -8.58 -9.32 -4.10
C ASP A 178 -9.20 -8.02 -3.56
N ARG A 179 -8.81 -6.88 -4.13
CA ARG A 179 -9.35 -5.57 -3.73
C ARG A 179 -9.04 -4.45 -4.73
N ASN A 180 -9.74 -3.35 -4.56
CA ASN A 180 -9.43 -2.06 -5.17
C ASN A 180 -9.29 -1.00 -4.08
N ARG A 181 -8.40 -0.02 -4.31
CA ARG A 181 -8.22 1.15 -3.47
C ARG A 181 -8.29 2.40 -4.33
N ALA A 182 -9.14 3.34 -3.94
CA ALA A 182 -9.21 4.67 -4.53
C ALA A 182 -8.93 5.71 -3.43
N TYR A 183 -8.03 6.63 -3.68
CA TYR A 183 -7.53 7.60 -2.71
C TYR A 183 -7.51 8.99 -3.29
N LEU A 184 -7.93 9.96 -2.48
CA LEU A 184 -7.83 11.38 -2.79
C LEU A 184 -7.21 12.13 -1.60
N ALA A 185 -6.26 13.02 -1.88
CA ALA A 185 -5.51 13.73 -0.85
C ALA A 185 -5.10 15.13 -1.25
N LEU A 186 -4.79 15.93 -0.24
CA LEU A 186 -3.95 17.11 -0.35
C LEU A 186 -2.53 16.77 0.08
N GLY A 187 -1.56 17.28 -0.68
CA GLY A 187 -0.16 17.14 -0.41
C GLY A 187 0.55 18.49 -0.26
N TYR A 188 1.60 18.51 0.54
CA TYR A 188 2.47 19.65 0.71
C TYR A 188 3.95 19.23 0.71
N SER A 189 4.76 19.89 -0.09
CA SER A 189 6.21 19.68 -0.15
C SER A 189 6.91 20.60 0.84
N LEU A 190 7.31 20.06 2.00
CA LEU A 190 8.05 20.80 3.04
C LEU A 190 9.42 21.24 2.53
N THR A 191 10.10 20.34 1.84
CA THR A 191 11.38 20.56 1.17
C THR A 191 11.36 19.84 -0.17
N ASP A 192 12.43 19.93 -0.96
CA ASP A 192 12.55 19.14 -2.20
C ASP A 192 12.65 17.62 -1.93
N LYS A 193 12.99 17.25 -0.68
CA LYS A 193 13.18 15.86 -0.25
C LYS A 193 12.04 15.31 0.63
N VAL A 194 11.21 16.17 1.24
CA VAL A 194 10.19 15.78 2.21
C VAL A 194 8.82 16.29 1.77
N ARG A 195 7.87 15.37 1.64
CA ARG A 195 6.48 15.69 1.30
C ARG A 195 5.53 15.01 2.26
N LEU A 196 4.46 15.72 2.61
CA LEU A 196 3.35 15.22 3.41
C LEU A 196 2.12 15.07 2.52
N GLN A 197 1.32 14.06 2.77
CA GLN A 197 -0.03 13.95 2.22
C GLN A 197 -0.99 13.53 3.32
N PHE A 198 -2.17 14.12 3.30
CA PHE A 198 -3.30 13.71 4.10
C PHE A 198 -4.52 13.53 3.18
N GLY A 199 -5.20 12.41 3.31
CA GLY A 199 -6.34 12.11 2.46
C GLY A 199 -7.18 10.94 2.94
N TYR A 200 -8.19 10.64 2.12
CA TYR A 200 -9.14 9.57 2.37
C TYR A 200 -9.04 8.50 1.27
N MET A 201 -9.01 7.26 1.67
CA MET A 201 -8.96 6.10 0.81
C MET A 201 -10.17 5.22 1.05
N GLN A 202 -10.84 4.84 -0.03
CA GLN A 202 -11.85 3.81 -0.02
C GLN A 202 -11.24 2.48 -0.46
N GLN A 203 -11.29 1.47 0.39
CA GLN A 203 -10.88 0.10 0.07
C GLN A 203 -12.10 -0.77 -0.12
N LYS A 204 -12.20 -1.38 -1.30
CA LYS A 204 -13.29 -2.30 -1.66
C LYS A 204 -12.71 -3.68 -1.93
N THR A 205 -13.24 -4.69 -1.24
CA THR A 205 -13.12 -6.11 -1.56
C THR A 205 -14.45 -6.61 -2.12
N LYS A 206 -14.60 -7.91 -2.32
CA LYS A 206 -15.92 -8.50 -2.70
C LYS A 206 -16.99 -8.24 -1.64
N ASN A 207 -16.61 -8.32 -0.36
CA ASN A 207 -17.54 -8.38 0.77
C ASN A 207 -17.48 -7.15 1.69
N VAL A 208 -16.44 -6.31 1.59
CA VAL A 208 -16.19 -5.19 2.51
C VAL A 208 -15.84 -3.94 1.72
N ASN A 209 -16.42 -2.81 2.10
CA ASN A 209 -16.14 -1.50 1.54
C ASN A 209 -15.84 -0.51 2.68
N LYS A 210 -14.55 -0.32 3.02
CA LYS A 210 -14.11 0.42 4.21
C LYS A 210 -13.37 1.70 3.87
N GLY A 211 -13.72 2.77 4.59
CA GLY A 211 -13.02 4.06 4.54
C GLY A 211 -11.77 4.08 5.41
N GLN A 212 -10.71 4.75 4.95
CA GLN A 212 -9.43 4.86 5.65
C GLN A 212 -8.86 6.28 5.50
N LEU A 213 -8.54 6.95 6.58
CA LEU A 213 -7.69 8.13 6.55
C LEU A 213 -6.24 7.70 6.29
N GLN A 214 -5.49 8.48 5.52
CA GLN A 214 -4.06 8.21 5.30
C GLN A 214 -3.23 9.44 5.60
N PHE A 215 -2.22 9.24 6.45
CA PHE A 215 -1.18 10.21 6.78
C PHE A 215 0.14 9.68 6.21
N ASN A 216 0.64 10.34 5.17
CA ASN A 216 1.82 9.88 4.43
C ASN A 216 2.95 10.89 4.58
N LEU A 217 4.12 10.40 5.00
CA LEU A 217 5.39 11.13 4.96
C LEU A 217 6.28 10.47 3.91
N PHE A 218 6.62 11.21 2.85
CA PHE A 218 7.57 10.79 1.83
C PHE A 218 8.90 11.48 2.06
N HIS A 219 9.98 10.71 2.07
CA HIS A 219 11.33 11.20 2.29
C HIS A 219 12.29 10.65 1.23
N SER A 220 12.95 11.53 0.50
CA SER A 220 14.03 11.20 -0.43
C SER A 220 15.35 11.67 0.15
N PHE A 221 16.32 10.79 0.28
CA PHE A 221 17.65 11.15 0.82
C PHE A 221 18.58 11.70 -0.25
#